data_8b2c7c54376de2df0870f0201ef63f06
#
_entry.id   8b2c7c54376de2df0870f0201ef63f06
#
_cell.length_a   1.000
_cell.length_b   1.000
_cell.length_c   1.000
_cell.angle_alpha   90.00
_cell.angle_beta   90.00
_cell.angle_gamma   90.00
#
_symmetry.space_group_name_H-M   'P 1'
#
loop_
_entity.id
_entity.type
_entity.pdbx_description
1 polymer ?
#
loop_
_entity_poly.entity_id
_entity_poly.type
_entity_poly.pdbx_seq_one_letter_code
_entity_poly.pdbx_strand_id
1 'polypeptide(L)'
;MLIQQRTIIVQPGNSDKVVERFSKEGPLDGMEGLIDVTVMVNKRSKEAEEVVVFIRWESEQAWKNWEKSPEHLAGHRNSKGQERPEYVISSNVSMFDVKKVRPGQFGK
;
A
#
# COMPACT_ATOMS: atom_id res chain seq x y z
N MET A 1 10.81 9.12 -8.70
CA MET A 1 9.75 8.70 -7.76
C MET A 1 9.21 7.33 -8.16
N LEU A 2 9.07 6.46 -7.21
CA LEU A 2 8.51 5.12 -7.40
C LEU A 2 7.22 5.00 -6.61
N ILE A 3 6.19 4.40 -7.19
CA ILE A 3 4.96 4.10 -6.47
C ILE A 3 4.73 2.59 -6.47
N GLN A 4 4.59 2.03 -5.28
CA GLN A 4 4.13 0.66 -5.11
C GLN A 4 2.61 0.71 -4.90
N GLN A 5 1.88 0.05 -5.76
CA GLN A 5 0.43 -0.02 -5.68
C GLN A 5 0.01 -1.42 -5.26
N ARG A 6 -0.70 -1.50 -4.15
CA ARG A 6 -1.32 -2.76 -3.74
C ARG A 6 -2.83 -2.64 -3.94
N THR A 7 -3.40 -3.59 -4.66
CA THR A 7 -4.84 -3.64 -4.91
C THR A 7 -5.41 -4.86 -4.19
N ILE A 8 -6.35 -4.64 -3.29
CA ILE A 8 -6.95 -5.71 -2.47
C ILE A 8 -8.45 -5.71 -2.75
N ILE A 9 -8.94 -6.84 -3.23
CA ILE A 9 -10.38 -7.02 -3.50
C ILE A 9 -10.94 -7.83 -2.33
N VAL A 10 -12.01 -7.32 -1.73
CA VAL A 10 -12.64 -7.96 -0.57
C VAL A 10 -14.13 -8.13 -0.80
N GLN A 11 -14.73 -9.04 -0.03
CA GLN A 11 -16.17 -9.22 -0.04
C GLN A 11 -16.88 -7.97 0.47
N PRO A 12 -18.10 -7.69 0.01
CA PRO A 12 -18.83 -6.48 0.40
C PRO A 12 -18.90 -6.30 1.91
N GLY A 13 -18.74 -5.06 2.36
CA GLY A 13 -18.78 -4.71 3.77
C GLY A 13 -17.47 -4.87 4.53
N ASN A 14 -16.40 -5.27 3.85
CA ASN A 14 -15.11 -5.55 4.50
C ASN A 14 -13.99 -4.56 4.19
N SER A 15 -14.24 -3.56 3.33
CA SER A 15 -13.21 -2.58 2.99
C SER A 15 -12.69 -1.83 4.21
N ASP A 16 -13.56 -1.51 5.17
CA ASP A 16 -13.15 -0.80 6.38
C ASP A 16 -12.10 -1.55 7.19
N LYS A 17 -12.15 -2.88 7.17
CA LYS A 17 -11.15 -3.71 7.87
C LYS A 17 -9.78 -3.55 7.26
N VAL A 18 -9.73 -3.47 5.93
CA VAL A 18 -8.47 -3.27 5.20
C VAL A 18 -7.95 -1.86 5.40
N VAL A 19 -8.83 -0.86 5.32
CA VAL A 19 -8.47 0.53 5.57
C VAL A 19 -7.86 0.68 6.97
N GLU A 20 -8.49 0.10 7.98
CA GLU A 20 -7.97 0.15 9.34
C GLU A 20 -6.59 -0.47 9.44
N ARG A 21 -6.39 -1.63 8.81
CA ARG A 21 -5.11 -2.33 8.83
C ARG A 21 -3.97 -1.48 8.25
N PHE A 22 -4.21 -0.82 7.11
CA PHE A 22 -3.19 -0.03 6.43
C PHE A 22 -3.10 1.41 6.94
N SER A 23 -3.99 1.82 7.84
CA SER A 23 -3.96 3.15 8.44
C SER A 23 -3.07 3.24 9.67
N LYS A 24 -2.60 2.11 10.18
CA LYS A 24 -1.78 2.07 11.37
C LYS A 24 -0.33 2.43 11.05
N GLU A 25 0.26 3.26 11.88
CA GLU A 25 1.67 3.59 11.77
C GLU A 25 2.54 2.38 12.11
N GLY A 26 3.72 2.32 11.53
CA GLY A 26 4.65 1.23 11.77
C GLY A 26 6.05 1.60 11.31
N PRO A 27 6.98 0.62 11.29
CA PRO A 27 8.38 0.87 10.92
C PRO A 27 8.56 1.52 9.55
N LEU A 28 7.65 1.25 8.62
CA LEU A 28 7.70 1.85 7.29
C LEU A 28 7.69 3.38 7.35
N ASP A 29 6.91 3.94 8.26
CA ASP A 29 6.70 5.40 8.32
C ASP A 29 7.98 6.18 8.62
N GLY A 30 8.95 5.54 9.26
CA GLY A 30 10.21 6.17 9.59
C GLY A 30 11.31 5.98 8.55
N MET A 31 11.03 5.30 7.45
CA MET A 31 12.04 5.03 6.45
C MET A 31 12.42 6.26 5.63
N GLU A 32 13.72 6.46 5.48
CA GLU A 32 14.22 7.53 4.63
C GLU A 32 13.77 7.33 3.19
N GLY A 33 13.26 8.40 2.58
CA GLY A 33 12.79 8.35 1.21
C GLY A 33 11.33 7.99 1.04
N LEU A 34 10.63 7.61 2.12
CA LEU A 34 9.20 7.41 2.05
C LEU A 34 8.50 8.77 1.99
N ILE A 35 7.68 8.96 0.96
CA ILE A 35 6.92 10.20 0.81
C ILE A 35 5.63 10.12 1.60
N ASP A 36 4.80 9.14 1.30
CA ASP A 36 3.55 8.91 2.03
C ASP A 36 2.96 7.54 1.69
N VAL A 37 1.93 7.20 2.44
CA VAL A 37 1.09 6.02 2.19
C VAL A 37 -0.34 6.52 2.07
N THR A 38 -0.99 6.21 0.98
CA THR A 38 -2.37 6.63 0.71
C THR A 38 -3.26 5.42 0.58
N VAL A 39 -4.33 5.36 1.35
CA VAL A 39 -5.28 4.26 1.34
C VAL A 39 -6.59 4.77 0.74
N MET A 40 -7.09 4.06 -0.27
CA MET A 40 -8.27 4.49 -1.03
C MET A 40 -9.24 3.35 -1.20
N VAL A 41 -10.53 3.67 -1.23
CA VAL A 41 -11.58 2.70 -1.54
C VAL A 41 -12.26 3.15 -2.82
N ASN A 42 -12.43 2.22 -3.76
CA ASN A 42 -13.11 2.51 -5.02
C ASN A 42 -14.58 2.81 -4.75
N LYS A 43 -15.02 4.02 -5.09
CA LYS A 43 -16.40 4.48 -4.83
C LYS A 43 -17.46 3.71 -5.61
N ARG A 44 -17.06 3.06 -6.69
CA ARG A 44 -17.99 2.43 -7.63
C ARG A 44 -17.98 0.91 -7.62
N SER A 45 -17.33 0.31 -6.62
CA SER A 45 -17.36 -1.14 -6.46
C SER A 45 -18.76 -1.56 -6.02
N LYS A 46 -19.36 -2.54 -6.71
CA LYS A 46 -20.72 -3.01 -6.43
C LYS A 46 -20.77 -4.42 -5.86
N GLU A 47 -20.15 -5.36 -6.56
CA GLU A 47 -20.20 -6.78 -6.16
C GLU A 47 -19.10 -7.16 -5.20
N ALA A 48 -17.99 -6.46 -5.27
CA ALA A 48 -16.86 -6.62 -4.38
C ALA A 48 -16.29 -5.23 -4.14
N GLU A 49 -15.59 -5.06 -3.02
CA GLU A 49 -14.98 -3.78 -2.71
C GLU A 49 -13.50 -3.80 -3.03
N GLU A 50 -13.02 -2.73 -3.64
CA GLU A 50 -11.61 -2.59 -3.99
C GLU A 50 -10.95 -1.55 -3.11
N VAL A 51 -9.87 -1.96 -2.43
CA VAL A 51 -9.03 -1.06 -1.64
C VAL A 51 -7.68 -0.96 -2.34
N VAL A 52 -7.21 0.26 -2.56
CA VAL A 52 -5.93 0.50 -3.21
C VAL A 52 -5.04 1.26 -2.25
N VAL A 53 -3.82 0.77 -2.06
CA VAL A 53 -2.82 1.41 -1.22
C VAL A 53 -1.66 1.84 -2.10
N PHE A 54 -1.34 3.15 -2.09
CA PHE A 54 -0.17 3.70 -2.76
C PHE A 54 0.89 3.95 -1.71
N ILE A 55 2.06 3.35 -1.90
CA ILE A 55 3.24 3.64 -1.09
C ILE A 55 4.20 4.38 -2.01
N ARG A 56 4.44 5.67 -1.74
CA ARG A 56 5.24 6.52 -2.62
C ARG A 56 6.64 6.70 -2.06
N TRP A 57 7.63 6.47 -2.90
CA TRP A 57 9.05 6.56 -2.56
C TRP A 57 9.74 7.61 -3.41
N GLU A 58 10.68 8.35 -2.82
CA GLU A 58 11.52 9.30 -3.55
C GLU A 58 12.28 8.64 -4.69
N SER A 59 12.73 7.40 -4.48
CA SER A 59 13.57 6.69 -5.43
C SER A 59 13.39 5.19 -5.28
N GLU A 60 13.80 4.47 -6.31
CA GLU A 60 13.82 3.00 -6.27
C GLU A 60 14.80 2.51 -5.19
N GLN A 61 15.91 3.23 -4.99
CA GLN A 61 16.88 2.84 -3.97
C GLN A 61 16.27 2.89 -2.57
N ALA A 62 15.45 3.90 -2.28
CA ALA A 62 14.78 4.01 -0.99
C ALA A 62 13.85 2.79 -0.76
N TRP A 63 13.10 2.40 -1.78
CA TRP A 63 12.27 1.20 -1.72
C TRP A 63 13.10 -0.05 -1.49
N LYS A 64 14.22 -0.20 -2.21
CA LYS A 64 15.10 -1.35 -2.04
C LYS A 64 15.67 -1.42 -0.63
N ASN A 65 16.01 -0.27 -0.05
CA ASN A 65 16.51 -0.21 1.32
C ASN A 65 15.46 -0.72 2.31
N TRP A 66 14.18 -0.36 2.10
CA TRP A 66 13.09 -0.87 2.92
C TRP A 66 12.95 -2.38 2.78
N GLU A 67 12.99 -2.89 1.53
CA GLU A 67 12.85 -4.32 1.28
C GLU A 67 13.95 -5.14 1.97
N LYS A 68 15.12 -4.56 2.16
CA LYS A 68 16.25 -5.22 2.84
C LYS A 68 16.30 -4.93 4.32
N SER A 69 15.43 -4.06 4.84
CA SER A 69 15.51 -3.64 6.23
C SER A 69 15.15 -4.80 7.18
N PRO A 70 15.77 -4.83 8.37
CA PRO A 70 15.43 -5.83 9.38
C PRO A 70 13.95 -5.78 9.76
N GLU A 71 13.37 -4.59 9.83
CA GLU A 71 11.97 -4.40 10.20
C GLU A 71 11.03 -5.04 9.17
N HIS A 72 11.33 -4.84 7.88
CA HIS A 72 10.53 -5.44 6.80
C HIS A 72 10.65 -6.96 6.81
N LEU A 73 11.87 -7.46 6.94
CA LEU A 73 12.12 -8.90 6.97
C LEU A 73 11.49 -9.56 8.20
N ALA A 74 11.51 -8.88 9.35
CA ALA A 74 10.86 -9.37 10.56
C ALA A 74 9.35 -9.46 10.37
N GLY A 75 8.76 -8.46 9.69
CA GLY A 75 7.33 -8.46 9.38
C GLY A 75 6.93 -9.67 8.52
N HIS A 76 7.72 -9.96 7.49
CA HIS A 76 7.47 -11.14 6.65
C HIS A 76 7.62 -12.43 7.45
N ARG A 77 8.63 -12.53 8.29
CA ARG A 77 8.86 -13.70 9.11
C ARG A 77 7.70 -13.96 10.07
N ASN A 78 7.21 -12.88 10.70
CA ASN A 78 6.10 -12.97 11.64
C ASN A 78 4.78 -13.33 10.98
N SER A 79 4.60 -12.95 9.70
CA SER A 79 3.38 -13.25 8.97
C SER A 79 3.45 -14.58 8.20
N LYS A 80 4.62 -15.22 8.20
CA LYS A 80 4.80 -16.51 7.51
C LYS A 80 3.89 -17.57 8.14
N GLY A 81 3.09 -18.22 7.31
CA GLY A 81 2.14 -19.23 7.77
C GLY A 81 0.78 -18.68 8.17
N GLN A 82 0.61 -17.38 8.22
CA GLN A 82 -0.71 -16.79 8.46
C GLN A 82 -1.54 -16.87 7.18
N GLU A 83 -2.76 -17.36 7.33
CA GLU A 83 -3.67 -17.45 6.20
C GLU A 83 -4.22 -16.06 5.87
N ARG A 84 -4.50 -15.85 4.59
CA ARG A 84 -5.19 -14.65 4.14
C ARG A 84 -6.60 -14.62 4.74
N PRO A 85 -7.08 -13.47 5.24
CA PRO A 85 -8.44 -13.39 5.77
C PRO A 85 -9.48 -13.86 4.74
N GLU A 86 -10.52 -14.53 5.22
CA GLU A 86 -11.56 -15.10 4.35
C GLU A 86 -12.26 -14.06 3.49
N TYR A 87 -12.36 -12.82 3.98
CA TYR A 87 -13.02 -11.76 3.21
C TYR A 87 -12.17 -11.23 2.06
N VAL A 88 -10.88 -11.57 1.98
CA VAL A 88 -10.01 -11.12 0.89
C VAL A 88 -10.15 -12.05 -0.30
N ILE A 89 -10.61 -11.51 -1.41
CA ILE A 89 -10.81 -12.27 -2.66
C ILE A 89 -9.49 -12.36 -3.43
N SER A 90 -8.77 -11.23 -3.56
CA SER A 90 -7.49 -11.19 -4.26
C SER A 90 -6.63 -10.05 -3.75
N SER A 91 -5.33 -10.16 -4.00
CA SER A 91 -4.38 -9.11 -3.65
C SER A 91 -3.27 -9.12 -4.70
N ASN A 92 -3.00 -7.95 -5.27
CA ASN A 92 -1.96 -7.76 -6.29
C ASN A 92 -1.09 -6.58 -5.96
N VAL A 93 0.18 -6.65 -6.35
CA VAL A 93 1.13 -5.56 -6.18
C VAL A 93 1.69 -5.19 -7.55
N SER A 94 1.74 -3.91 -7.84
CA SER A 94 2.36 -3.38 -9.06
C SER A 94 3.33 -2.26 -8.67
N MET A 95 4.39 -2.11 -9.46
CA MET A 95 5.40 -1.08 -9.23
C MET A 95 5.40 -0.15 -10.43
N PHE A 96 5.41 1.16 -10.17
CA PHE A 96 5.36 2.15 -11.23
C PHE A 96 6.47 3.18 -11.06
N ASP A 97 7.22 3.44 -12.14
CA ASP A 97 8.09 4.61 -12.19
C ASP A 97 7.25 5.82 -12.56
N VAL A 98 7.32 6.85 -11.75
CA VAL A 98 6.59 8.09 -12.05
C VAL A 98 7.36 8.84 -13.13
N LYS A 99 6.70 9.10 -14.24
CA LYS A 99 7.32 9.79 -15.38
C LYS A 99 7.06 11.30 -15.39
N LYS A 100 5.96 11.72 -14.81
CA LYS A 100 5.60 13.14 -14.79
C LYS A 100 4.60 13.40 -13.67
N VAL A 101 4.84 14.46 -12.92
CA VAL A 101 3.88 14.99 -11.96
C VAL A 101 3.59 16.42 -12.35
N ARG A 102 2.34 16.73 -12.62
CA ARG A 102 1.89 18.09 -12.90
C ARG A 102 1.14 18.58 -11.68
N PRO A 103 1.66 19.57 -10.94
CA PRO A 103 0.92 20.11 -9.81
C PRO A 103 -0.33 20.84 -10.31
N GLY A 104 -1.42 20.71 -9.57
CA GLY A 104 -2.59 21.51 -9.84
C GLY A 104 -2.36 22.96 -9.44
N GLN A 105 -3.00 23.90 -10.11
CA GLN A 105 -2.83 25.31 -9.78
C GLN A 105 -3.43 25.66 -8.42
N PHE A 106 -4.48 24.97 -8.04
CA PHE A 106 -5.12 25.17 -6.73
C PHE A 106 -4.20 24.77 -5.57
N GLY A 107 -3.34 23.80 -5.77
CA GLY A 107 -2.43 23.31 -4.72
C GLY A 107 -1.12 24.07 -4.58
N LYS A 108 -0.96 25.20 -5.26
CA LYS A 108 0.24 26.01 -5.14
C LYS A 108 0.18 26.88 -3.89
#